data_9afed5d508e0f6393bc2e3040a9cd90a
#
_entry.id   9afed5d508e0f6393bc2e3040a9cd90a
#
_cell.length_a   1.000
_cell.length_b   1.000
_cell.length_c   1.000
_cell.angle_alpha   90.00
_cell.angle_beta   90.00
_cell.angle_gamma   90.00
#
_symmetry.space_group_name_H-M   'P 1'
#
loop_
_entity.id
_entity.type
_entity.pdbx_description
1 polymer ?
#
loop_
_entity_poly.entity_id
_entity_poly.type
_entity_poly.pdbx_seq_one_letter_code
_entity_poly.pdbx_strand_id
1 'polypeptide(L)'
;TLGSVGTKLTIDSLIDDETNWKTITNTFAPKFIASKMLLNGKSYTGYAGEKFTNRVLHFKYRLTFSEDAAAAGEWGGLYFNAGGADVYPWTGTGILACIKSDVIELQVYEDGTRTKFLTNTENLLDSSKTYRMTFGMYDVNSTDVRIVMTADDVTLFDETITSAKLHSLSGYFGASASDAGVRAELGSLGNKINVATLIRDESNWKTYTGNAPEFKEGSLSITSSEASYELAAFADEKFSGKVFNFKYKQVIPEGADTWGGFYFNKSDPVAMPWADKGVLVVIKPYQVELQRYGDESGILKTVTGEIFRSDMIYDVSFSIVDVNSTDVRIFVTVDGKTLFDETITDATLHGASGYFGAIACPGGVQVT
;
A
#
# COMPACT_ATOMS: atom_id res chain seq x y z
N THR A 1 18.93 -25.07 -14.09
CA THR A 1 17.73 -25.11 -13.22
C THR A 1 17.62 -23.75 -12.58
N LEU A 2 16.62 -22.97 -12.95
CA LEU A 2 16.25 -21.78 -12.22
C LEU A 2 15.79 -22.23 -10.84
N GLY A 3 16.57 -21.91 -9.80
CA GLY A 3 16.20 -22.18 -8.42
C GLY A 3 14.86 -21.53 -8.09
N SER A 4 14.05 -22.19 -7.30
CA SER A 4 12.80 -21.62 -6.82
C SER A 4 13.10 -20.34 -6.03
N VAL A 5 12.73 -19.20 -6.58
CA VAL A 5 12.66 -17.96 -5.80
C VAL A 5 11.72 -18.24 -4.63
N GLY A 6 12.13 -17.97 -3.40
CA GLY A 6 11.31 -18.19 -2.21
C GLY A 6 9.91 -17.60 -2.43
N THR A 7 8.88 -18.20 -1.83
CA THR A 7 7.50 -17.77 -2.03
C THR A 7 7.35 -16.31 -1.62
N LYS A 8 6.91 -15.48 -2.55
CA LYS A 8 6.68 -14.05 -2.30
C LYS A 8 5.45 -13.88 -1.41
N LEU A 9 5.58 -13.06 -0.38
CA LEU A 9 4.49 -12.68 0.50
C LEU A 9 4.47 -11.16 0.62
N THR A 10 3.30 -10.55 0.46
CA THR A 10 3.14 -9.12 0.76
C THR A 10 2.84 -8.95 2.25
N ILE A 11 3.40 -7.92 2.87
CA ILE A 11 3.23 -7.66 4.29
C ILE A 11 1.81 -7.18 4.66
N ASP A 12 1.02 -6.77 3.68
CA ASP A 12 -0.30 -6.16 3.90
C ASP A 12 -1.21 -7.06 4.74
N SER A 13 -1.25 -8.37 4.43
CA SER A 13 -2.04 -9.34 5.19
C SER A 13 -1.57 -9.51 6.63
N LEU A 14 -0.28 -9.28 6.90
CA LEU A 14 0.27 -9.36 8.25
C LEU A 14 -0.08 -8.10 9.06
N ILE A 15 -0.08 -6.93 8.42
CA ILE A 15 -0.41 -5.64 9.06
C ILE A 15 -1.89 -5.57 9.38
N ASP A 16 -2.76 -6.11 8.53
CA ASP A 16 -4.20 -6.17 8.78
C ASP A 16 -4.57 -7.07 9.98
N ASP A 17 -3.69 -8.00 10.33
CA ASP A 17 -3.85 -8.87 11.50
C ASP A 17 -3.11 -8.29 12.72
N GLU A 18 -3.54 -7.12 13.15
CA GLU A 18 -2.91 -6.33 14.23
C GLU A 18 -2.72 -7.11 15.52
N THR A 19 -3.64 -8.01 15.85
CA THR A 19 -3.65 -8.77 17.11
C THR A 19 -2.50 -9.77 17.24
N ASN A 20 -1.93 -10.18 16.12
CA ASN A 20 -0.82 -11.11 16.05
C ASN A 20 0.57 -10.44 16.07
N TRP A 21 0.65 -9.12 16.11
CA TRP A 21 1.90 -8.43 16.36
C TRP A 21 2.20 -8.38 17.86
N LYS A 22 3.33 -8.91 18.26
CA LYS A 22 3.78 -8.97 19.66
C LYS A 22 4.90 -7.99 19.90
N THR A 23 4.69 -7.13 20.90
CA THR A 23 5.68 -6.14 21.32
C THR A 23 6.65 -6.75 22.31
N ILE A 24 7.94 -6.51 22.12
CA ILE A 24 8.97 -6.96 23.05
C ILE A 24 8.84 -6.19 24.37
N THR A 25 9.00 -6.86 25.49
CA THR A 25 8.88 -6.28 26.84
C THR A 25 9.76 -5.04 27.01
N ASN A 26 9.21 -4.01 27.67
CA ASN A 26 9.87 -2.70 27.90
C ASN A 26 10.11 -1.87 26.61
N THR A 27 9.32 -2.10 25.57
CA THR A 27 9.33 -1.27 24.35
C THR A 27 7.93 -0.73 24.04
N PHE A 28 7.86 0.25 23.15
CA PHE A 28 6.58 0.83 22.74
C PHE A 28 5.86 -0.08 21.73
N ALA A 29 4.56 -0.24 21.91
CA ALA A 29 3.75 -0.97 20.95
C ALA A 29 3.65 -0.21 19.62
N PRO A 30 3.60 -0.92 18.49
CA PRO A 30 3.32 -0.31 17.19
C PRO A 30 1.91 0.27 17.17
N LYS A 31 1.70 1.27 16.31
CA LYS A 31 0.38 1.78 15.96
C LYS A 31 0.01 1.31 14.57
N PHE A 32 -1.23 0.90 14.38
CA PHE A 32 -1.75 0.50 13.08
C PHE A 32 -2.70 1.57 12.57
N ILE A 33 -2.42 2.14 11.42
CA ILE A 33 -3.19 3.21 10.81
C ILE A 33 -3.23 3.00 9.30
N ALA A 34 -4.43 2.84 8.73
CA ALA A 34 -4.64 2.74 7.28
C ALA A 34 -3.72 1.72 6.59
N SER A 35 -3.72 0.47 7.08
CA SER A 35 -2.86 -0.62 6.58
C SER A 35 -1.36 -0.35 6.64
N LYS A 36 -0.95 0.51 7.57
CA LYS A 36 0.44 0.75 7.91
C LYS A 36 0.69 0.42 9.38
N MET A 37 1.85 -0.14 9.65
CA MET A 37 2.40 -0.26 10.99
C MET A 37 3.41 0.86 11.21
N LEU A 38 3.21 1.64 12.28
CA LEU A 38 4.08 2.73 12.70
C LEU A 38 4.84 2.35 13.95
N LEU A 39 6.14 2.44 13.89
CA LEU A 39 7.06 2.23 15.00
C LEU A 39 7.71 3.56 15.35
N ASN A 40 7.57 4.00 16.60
CA ASN A 40 8.13 5.24 17.07
C ASN A 40 8.92 5.02 18.37
N GLY A 41 10.08 5.61 18.45
CA GLY A 41 10.93 5.48 19.62
C GLY A 41 11.40 4.04 19.82
N LYS A 42 11.73 3.65 21.03
CA LYS A 42 12.17 2.29 21.34
C LYS A 42 11.03 1.27 21.15
N SER A 43 10.83 0.85 19.90
CA SER A 43 9.75 -0.05 19.48
C SER A 43 10.32 -1.27 18.76
N TYR A 44 10.01 -2.47 19.26
CA TYR A 44 10.40 -3.74 18.64
C TYR A 44 9.19 -4.65 18.64
N THR A 45 8.86 -5.20 17.48
CA THR A 45 7.67 -6.02 17.33
C THR A 45 7.87 -7.11 16.29
N GLY A 46 7.31 -8.29 16.54
CA GLY A 46 7.32 -9.41 15.60
C GLY A 46 5.93 -9.96 15.38
N TYR A 47 5.68 -10.45 14.17
CA TYR A 47 4.42 -11.09 13.80
C TYR A 47 4.40 -12.54 14.30
N ALA A 48 3.45 -12.86 15.17
CA ALA A 48 3.31 -14.16 15.84
C ALA A 48 2.25 -15.07 15.19
N GLY A 49 1.51 -14.60 14.18
CA GLY A 49 0.44 -15.37 13.55
C GLY A 49 0.94 -16.61 12.79
N GLU A 50 2.15 -16.54 12.24
CA GLU A 50 2.80 -17.67 11.59
C GLU A 50 4.32 -17.56 11.64
N LYS A 51 4.99 -18.70 11.42
CA LYS A 51 6.43 -18.75 11.18
C LYS A 51 6.70 -18.81 9.68
N PHE A 52 7.73 -18.11 9.27
CA PHE A 52 8.16 -18.03 7.88
C PHE A 52 9.38 -18.91 7.65
N THR A 53 9.33 -19.75 6.62
CA THR A 53 10.45 -20.57 6.14
C THR A 53 10.61 -20.30 4.65
N ASN A 54 11.83 -20.00 4.19
CA ASN A 54 12.10 -19.73 2.78
C ASN A 54 11.19 -18.61 2.22
N ARG A 55 11.08 -17.49 2.93
CA ARG A 55 10.22 -16.37 2.59
C ARG A 55 10.99 -15.11 2.26
N VAL A 56 10.46 -14.41 1.28
CA VAL A 56 10.87 -13.06 0.93
C VAL A 56 9.63 -12.18 1.00
N LEU A 57 9.69 -11.16 1.86
CA LEU A 57 8.61 -10.22 2.09
C LEU A 57 8.77 -8.99 1.20
N HIS A 58 7.65 -8.52 0.67
CA HIS A 58 7.56 -7.30 -0.12
C HIS A 58 6.64 -6.32 0.56
N PHE A 59 7.11 -5.08 0.77
CA PHE A 59 6.37 -4.04 1.49
C PHE A 59 6.87 -2.66 1.11
N LYS A 60 6.09 -1.63 1.48
CA LYS A 60 6.56 -0.25 1.49
C LYS A 60 7.17 0.06 2.85
N TYR A 61 8.28 0.77 2.82
CA TYR A 61 9.05 1.13 4.01
C TYR A 61 9.50 2.57 3.92
N ARG A 62 9.32 3.30 5.00
CA ARG A 62 9.88 4.63 5.20
C ARG A 62 10.54 4.69 6.56
N LEU A 63 11.71 5.30 6.61
CA LEU A 63 12.45 5.49 7.86
C LEU A 63 12.86 6.95 7.98
N THR A 64 12.53 7.56 9.10
CA THR A 64 12.90 8.94 9.40
C THR A 64 13.66 9.03 10.70
N PHE A 65 14.60 9.97 10.77
CA PHE A 65 15.41 10.25 11.94
C PHE A 65 15.26 11.72 12.32
N SER A 66 15.23 12.03 13.64
CA SER A 66 15.58 13.36 14.10
C SER A 66 17.09 13.59 13.92
N GLU A 67 17.54 14.84 13.93
CA GLU A 67 18.96 15.18 13.84
C GLU A 67 19.78 14.50 14.96
N ASP A 68 19.26 14.52 16.19
CA ASP A 68 19.91 13.89 17.35
C ASP A 68 20.00 12.38 17.20
N ALA A 69 18.94 11.72 16.74
CA ALA A 69 18.92 10.27 16.50
C ALA A 69 19.90 9.86 15.39
N ALA A 70 19.97 10.64 14.30
CA ALA A 70 20.93 10.42 13.23
C ALA A 70 22.37 10.56 13.73
N ALA A 71 22.66 11.62 14.50
CA ALA A 71 23.98 11.86 15.08
C ALA A 71 24.40 10.79 16.12
N ALA A 72 23.44 10.23 16.85
CA ALA A 72 23.65 9.13 17.79
C ALA A 72 23.83 7.76 17.13
N GLY A 73 23.64 7.65 15.80
CA GLY A 73 23.70 6.38 15.07
C GLY A 73 22.54 5.44 15.37
N GLU A 74 21.39 6.00 15.78
CA GLU A 74 20.16 5.24 15.98
C GLU A 74 19.65 4.66 14.66
N TRP A 75 18.82 3.62 14.73
CA TRP A 75 18.45 2.82 13.56
C TRP A 75 17.00 2.34 13.55
N GLY A 76 16.47 2.12 12.36
CA GLY A 76 15.31 1.28 12.14
C GLY A 76 15.73 -0.10 11.69
N GLY A 77 14.93 -1.14 11.96
CA GLY A 77 15.34 -2.49 11.65
C GLY A 77 14.24 -3.39 11.10
N LEU A 78 14.71 -4.38 10.35
CA LEU A 78 13.91 -5.49 9.82
C LEU A 78 14.61 -6.78 10.21
N TYR A 79 13.87 -7.79 10.65
CA TYR A 79 14.50 -9.03 11.09
C TYR A 79 13.65 -10.28 10.87
N PHE A 80 14.33 -11.44 10.79
CA PHE A 80 13.76 -12.76 11.02
C PHE A 80 14.45 -13.41 12.21
N ASN A 81 13.67 -13.98 13.13
CA ASN A 81 14.19 -14.59 14.35
C ASN A 81 13.45 -15.89 14.66
N ALA A 82 14.20 -16.97 14.88
CA ALA A 82 13.64 -18.25 15.27
C ALA A 82 13.19 -18.31 16.73
N GLY A 83 13.74 -17.44 17.61
CA GLY A 83 13.52 -17.50 19.05
C GLY A 83 12.10 -17.14 19.49
N GLY A 84 11.45 -16.21 18.79
CA GLY A 84 10.08 -15.75 19.12
C GLY A 84 9.76 -14.42 18.48
N ALA A 85 8.46 -14.10 18.41
CA ALA A 85 8.00 -12.82 17.90
C ALA A 85 8.18 -11.68 18.93
N ASP A 86 8.32 -12.02 20.19
CA ASP A 86 8.42 -11.13 21.36
C ASP A 86 9.83 -11.12 21.99
N VAL A 87 10.86 -11.53 21.24
CA VAL A 87 12.24 -11.51 21.68
C VAL A 87 13.11 -10.67 20.73
N TYR A 88 14.17 -10.10 21.29
CA TYR A 88 15.12 -9.31 20.49
C TYR A 88 15.79 -10.16 19.41
N PRO A 89 16.00 -9.62 18.18
CA PRO A 89 16.53 -10.37 17.05
C PRO A 89 17.93 -10.96 17.27
N TRP A 90 18.72 -10.38 18.18
CA TRP A 90 20.07 -10.81 18.51
C TRP A 90 20.15 -11.88 19.63
N THR A 91 19.01 -12.32 20.19
CA THR A 91 19.00 -13.32 21.28
C THR A 91 18.87 -14.77 20.79
N GLY A 92 18.60 -14.96 19.50
CA GLY A 92 18.40 -16.28 18.90
C GLY A 92 19.20 -16.48 17.62
N THR A 93 18.68 -17.34 16.75
CA THR A 93 19.20 -17.53 15.39
C THR A 93 18.31 -16.76 14.40
N GLY A 94 18.93 -15.97 13.53
CA GLY A 94 18.20 -15.17 12.55
C GLY A 94 19.06 -14.13 11.85
N ILE A 95 18.38 -13.22 11.16
CA ILE A 95 19.01 -12.10 10.45
C ILE A 95 18.38 -10.78 10.91
N LEU A 96 19.21 -9.74 10.97
CA LEU A 96 18.80 -8.38 11.31
C LEU A 96 19.42 -7.38 10.32
N ALA A 97 18.60 -6.59 9.66
CA ALA A 97 19.03 -5.42 8.93
C ALA A 97 18.87 -4.17 9.83
N CYS A 98 19.96 -3.51 10.19
CA CYS A 98 19.94 -2.21 10.87
C CYS A 98 20.13 -1.11 9.82
N ILE A 99 19.17 -0.22 9.68
CA ILE A 99 19.17 0.88 8.71
C ILE A 99 19.41 2.16 9.49
N LYS A 100 20.57 2.78 9.30
CA LYS A 100 20.98 4.06 9.88
C LYS A 100 20.96 5.15 8.80
N SER A 101 21.21 6.37 9.20
CA SER A 101 21.29 7.51 8.28
C SER A 101 22.48 7.47 7.33
N ASP A 102 23.58 6.82 7.73
CA ASP A 102 24.89 6.81 7.07
C ASP A 102 25.39 5.41 6.67
N VAL A 103 24.72 4.35 7.13
CA VAL A 103 25.09 2.96 6.84
C VAL A 103 23.90 2.03 7.00
N ILE A 104 23.82 1.01 6.16
CA ILE A 104 22.91 -0.12 6.34
C ILE A 104 23.75 -1.34 6.71
N GLU A 105 23.39 -2.02 7.80
CA GLU A 105 24.09 -3.17 8.31
C GLU A 105 23.23 -4.43 8.14
N LEU A 106 23.80 -5.51 7.64
CA LEU A 106 23.19 -6.84 7.68
C LEU A 106 23.98 -7.69 8.69
N GLN A 107 23.28 -8.14 9.71
CA GLN A 107 23.82 -8.94 10.81
C GLN A 107 23.18 -10.34 10.82
N VAL A 108 24.00 -11.36 10.95
CA VAL A 108 23.57 -12.76 11.09
C VAL A 108 23.90 -13.23 12.50
N TYR A 109 22.90 -13.82 13.14
CA TYR A 109 23.02 -14.39 14.49
C TYR A 109 22.77 -15.88 14.46
N GLU A 110 23.60 -16.62 15.19
CA GLU A 110 23.42 -18.05 15.46
C GLU A 110 23.52 -18.28 16.98
N ASP A 111 22.42 -18.72 17.59
CA ASP A 111 22.28 -18.91 19.05
C ASP A 111 22.71 -17.68 19.86
N GLY A 112 22.31 -16.49 19.43
CA GLY A 112 22.64 -15.23 20.09
C GLY A 112 24.04 -14.70 19.80
N THR A 113 24.85 -15.41 19.03
CA THR A 113 26.19 -14.94 18.63
C THR A 113 26.14 -14.37 17.21
N ARG A 114 26.65 -13.15 17.03
CA ARG A 114 26.77 -12.55 15.71
C ARG A 114 27.90 -13.21 14.93
N THR A 115 27.53 -13.99 13.90
CA THR A 115 28.49 -14.77 13.08
C THR A 115 28.90 -14.06 11.80
N LYS A 116 28.07 -13.15 11.28
CA LYS A 116 28.38 -12.34 10.09
C LYS A 116 27.91 -10.90 10.28
N PHE A 117 28.68 -9.97 9.74
CA PHE A 117 28.39 -8.54 9.73
C PHE A 117 28.84 -7.92 8.40
N LEU A 118 27.91 -7.30 7.71
CA LEU A 118 28.13 -6.64 6.43
C LEU A 118 27.60 -5.22 6.49
N THR A 119 28.17 -4.33 5.71
CA THR A 119 27.77 -2.92 5.64
C THR A 119 27.58 -2.48 4.19
N ASN A 120 26.62 -1.59 3.98
CA ASN A 120 26.40 -0.89 2.72
C ASN A 120 26.35 0.61 3.04
N THR A 121 27.23 1.39 2.41
CA THR A 121 27.34 2.85 2.55
C THR A 121 27.06 3.58 1.21
N GLU A 122 26.84 2.84 0.13
CA GLU A 122 26.67 3.40 -1.21
C GLU A 122 25.20 3.69 -1.52
N ASN A 123 24.28 2.82 -1.08
CA ASN A 123 22.86 2.88 -1.40
C ASN A 123 22.05 3.12 -0.12
N LEU A 124 22.14 4.33 0.43
CA LEU A 124 21.43 4.72 1.65
C LEU A 124 19.97 5.07 1.35
N LEU A 125 19.11 4.89 2.35
CA LEU A 125 17.71 5.28 2.24
C LEU A 125 17.55 6.77 2.59
N ASP A 126 16.92 7.50 1.68
CA ASP A 126 16.51 8.89 1.89
C ASP A 126 15.27 8.92 2.80
N SER A 127 15.38 9.58 3.95
CA SER A 127 14.30 9.66 4.95
C SER A 127 13.03 10.39 4.45
N SER A 128 13.12 11.15 3.37
CA SER A 128 11.97 11.79 2.73
C SER A 128 11.13 10.84 1.87
N LYS A 129 11.68 9.67 1.51
CA LYS A 129 11.08 8.73 0.56
C LYS A 129 10.45 7.51 1.22
N THR A 130 9.46 6.95 0.53
CA THR A 130 8.91 5.62 0.81
C THR A 130 9.41 4.67 -0.27
N TYR A 131 10.07 3.60 0.14
CA TYR A 131 10.67 2.61 -0.73
C TYR A 131 9.80 1.35 -0.85
N ARG A 132 9.84 0.70 -2.01
CA ARG A 132 9.41 -0.68 -2.18
C ARG A 132 10.55 -1.57 -1.72
N MET A 133 10.40 -2.17 -0.54
CA MET A 133 11.41 -3.05 0.04
C MET A 133 11.14 -4.50 -0.30
N THR A 134 12.23 -5.22 -0.49
CA THR A 134 12.27 -6.67 -0.45
C THR A 134 13.22 -7.07 0.67
N PHE A 135 12.80 -7.95 1.58
CA PHE A 135 13.64 -8.47 2.65
C PHE A 135 13.30 -9.91 2.97
N GLY A 136 14.30 -10.76 3.05
CA GLY A 136 14.09 -12.15 3.42
C GLY A 136 15.28 -13.06 3.19
N MET A 137 15.03 -14.35 3.41
CA MET A 137 16.02 -15.41 3.20
C MET A 137 15.36 -16.68 2.67
N TYR A 138 16.13 -17.47 1.93
CA TYR A 138 15.71 -18.77 1.41
C TYR A 138 16.88 -19.70 1.13
N ASP A 139 16.63 -21.00 1.23
CA ASP A 139 17.62 -22.03 0.92
C ASP A 139 17.87 -22.07 -0.60
N VAL A 140 19.14 -22.08 -1.00
CA VAL A 140 19.56 -22.21 -2.42
C VAL A 140 20.02 -23.62 -2.76
N ASN A 141 20.45 -24.37 -1.77
CA ASN A 141 20.85 -25.79 -1.87
C ASN A 141 20.71 -26.46 -0.48
N SER A 142 21.32 -27.62 -0.27
CA SER A 142 21.22 -28.36 0.98
C SER A 142 21.97 -27.76 2.18
N THR A 143 22.78 -26.71 1.97
CA THR A 143 23.65 -26.13 3.02
C THR A 143 23.65 -24.62 3.04
N ASP A 144 23.29 -23.98 1.93
CA ASP A 144 23.45 -22.54 1.75
C ASP A 144 22.11 -21.82 1.76
N VAL A 145 22.13 -20.66 2.39
CA VAL A 145 20.99 -19.74 2.50
C VAL A 145 21.34 -18.43 1.79
N ARG A 146 20.45 -17.94 0.95
CA ARG A 146 20.57 -16.62 0.34
C ARG A 146 19.73 -15.61 1.11
N ILE A 147 20.34 -14.50 1.49
CA ILE A 147 19.71 -13.36 2.17
C ILE A 147 19.63 -12.24 1.15
N VAL A 148 18.44 -11.68 0.97
CA VAL A 148 18.20 -10.60 0.01
C VAL A 148 17.57 -9.40 0.69
N MET A 149 18.02 -8.21 0.31
CA MET A 149 17.42 -6.94 0.66
C MET A 149 17.54 -5.97 -0.51
N THR A 150 16.42 -5.43 -0.96
CA THR A 150 16.39 -4.42 -2.02
C THR A 150 15.52 -3.23 -1.63
N ALA A 151 15.79 -2.05 -2.20
CA ALA A 151 14.96 -0.85 -2.10
C ALA A 151 14.74 -0.29 -3.50
N ASP A 152 13.49 -0.16 -3.96
CA ASP A 152 13.11 0.28 -5.32
C ASP A 152 13.92 -0.43 -6.44
N ASP A 153 14.05 -1.75 -6.28
CA ASP A 153 14.80 -2.65 -7.17
C ASP A 153 16.34 -2.46 -7.13
N VAL A 154 16.86 -1.53 -6.31
CA VAL A 154 18.30 -1.42 -6.02
C VAL A 154 18.69 -2.45 -4.97
N THR A 155 19.70 -3.25 -5.27
CA THR A 155 20.22 -4.26 -4.32
C THR A 155 21.00 -3.60 -3.20
N LEU A 156 20.55 -3.79 -1.97
CA LEU A 156 21.26 -3.38 -0.75
C LEU A 156 22.16 -4.52 -0.24
N PHE A 157 21.62 -5.73 -0.21
CA PHE A 157 22.35 -6.98 0.08
C PHE A 157 21.82 -8.12 -0.77
N ASP A 158 22.74 -8.96 -1.22
CA ASP A 158 22.47 -10.23 -1.92
C ASP A 158 23.58 -11.20 -1.57
N GLU A 159 23.43 -11.90 -0.44
CA GLU A 159 24.46 -12.70 0.18
C GLU A 159 24.07 -14.16 0.26
N THR A 160 24.95 -15.02 -0.19
CA THR A 160 24.83 -16.47 0.02
C THR A 160 25.81 -16.92 1.10
N ILE A 161 25.29 -17.57 2.12
CA ILE A 161 26.08 -18.04 3.27
C ILE A 161 25.80 -19.50 3.55
N THR A 162 26.84 -20.24 3.91
CA THR A 162 26.71 -21.63 4.41
C THR A 162 26.44 -21.58 5.91
N SER A 163 25.27 -22.03 6.33
CA SER A 163 24.88 -22.07 7.74
C SER A 163 23.85 -23.17 7.99
N ALA A 164 24.24 -24.19 8.72
CA ALA A 164 23.33 -25.25 9.11
C ALA A 164 22.19 -24.79 10.04
N LYS A 165 22.36 -23.65 10.73
CA LYS A 165 21.35 -23.10 11.64
C LYS A 165 20.34 -22.20 10.95
N LEU A 166 20.75 -21.51 9.88
CA LEU A 166 19.84 -20.72 9.07
C LEU A 166 19.15 -21.53 7.99
N HIS A 167 19.78 -22.62 7.54
CA HIS A 167 19.18 -23.53 6.57
C HIS A 167 17.87 -24.11 7.10
N SER A 168 16.80 -24.00 6.33
CA SER A 168 15.43 -24.40 6.70
C SER A 168 14.91 -23.71 7.98
N LEU A 169 15.49 -22.57 8.36
CA LEU A 169 15.05 -21.82 9.53
C LEU A 169 13.57 -21.43 9.39
N SER A 170 12.80 -21.76 10.42
CA SER A 170 11.43 -21.31 10.60
C SER A 170 11.39 -20.25 11.69
N GLY A 171 11.12 -19.02 11.31
CA GLY A 171 11.21 -17.86 12.21
C GLY A 171 10.10 -16.85 12.04
N TYR A 172 10.07 -15.87 12.90
CA TYR A 172 9.12 -14.75 12.92
C TYR A 172 9.73 -13.54 12.24
N PHE A 173 8.95 -12.89 11.39
CA PHE A 173 9.31 -11.58 10.84
C PHE A 173 9.03 -10.49 11.86
N GLY A 174 9.90 -9.49 11.94
CA GLY A 174 9.69 -8.34 12.79
C GLY A 174 10.36 -7.07 12.28
N ALA A 175 9.99 -5.97 12.94
CA ALA A 175 10.52 -4.65 12.64
C ALA A 175 10.77 -3.86 13.93
N SER A 176 11.63 -2.84 13.82
CA SER A 176 12.02 -2.04 14.97
C SER A 176 12.34 -0.59 14.62
N ALA A 177 12.22 0.26 15.66
CA ALA A 177 12.85 1.56 15.77
C ALA A 177 13.65 1.55 17.07
N SER A 178 14.95 1.88 17.03
CA SER A 178 15.89 1.61 18.15
C SER A 178 15.65 2.52 19.34
N ASP A 179 15.40 3.81 19.13
CA ASP A 179 15.25 4.79 20.20
C ASP A 179 14.41 6.01 19.78
N ALA A 180 14.28 6.98 20.69
CA ALA A 180 13.58 8.24 20.45
C ALA A 180 14.14 8.98 19.22
N GLY A 181 13.24 9.58 18.44
CA GLY A 181 13.64 10.28 17.21
C GLY A 181 13.78 9.37 15.98
N VAL A 182 13.63 8.04 16.14
CA VAL A 182 13.51 7.10 15.01
C VAL A 182 12.04 6.75 14.78
N ARG A 183 11.60 6.85 13.53
CA ARG A 183 10.27 6.43 13.12
C ARG A 183 10.36 5.55 11.89
N ALA A 184 9.86 4.34 11.99
CA ALA A 184 9.72 3.41 10.88
C ALA A 184 8.25 3.19 10.53
N GLU A 185 7.93 3.19 9.24
CA GLU A 185 6.61 2.92 8.69
C GLU A 185 6.71 1.71 7.76
N LEU A 186 5.93 0.66 8.05
CA LEU A 186 5.82 -0.52 7.20
C LEU A 186 4.39 -0.66 6.68
N GLY A 187 4.24 -1.18 5.48
CA GLY A 187 2.96 -1.49 4.87
C GLY A 187 2.74 -0.84 3.54
N SER A 188 1.53 -0.98 3.02
CA SER A 188 1.12 -0.33 1.79
C SER A 188 0.36 0.96 2.07
N LEU A 189 -0.06 1.65 1.00
CA LEU A 189 -0.94 2.82 1.10
C LEU A 189 -2.41 2.43 1.39
N GLY A 190 -2.68 1.17 1.63
CA GLY A 190 -4.00 0.59 1.88
C GLY A 190 -4.09 -0.83 1.30
N ASN A 191 -5.09 -1.57 1.72
CA ASN A 191 -5.37 -2.90 1.17
C ASN A 191 -5.79 -2.78 -0.29
N LYS A 192 -5.29 -3.68 -1.14
CA LYS A 192 -5.66 -3.73 -2.55
C LYS A 192 -6.97 -4.48 -2.72
N ILE A 193 -7.95 -3.82 -3.31
CA ILE A 193 -9.20 -4.42 -3.76
C ILE A 193 -9.14 -4.54 -5.27
N ASN A 194 -9.25 -5.75 -5.78
CA ASN A 194 -9.51 -5.95 -7.20
C ASN A 194 -11.02 -5.76 -7.43
N VAL A 195 -11.42 -4.67 -8.08
CA VAL A 195 -12.82 -4.34 -8.32
C VAL A 195 -13.55 -5.43 -9.12
N ALA A 196 -12.84 -6.19 -9.93
CA ALA A 196 -13.43 -7.35 -10.63
C ALA A 196 -14.00 -8.40 -9.65
N THR A 197 -13.53 -8.46 -8.40
CA THR A 197 -14.14 -9.35 -7.38
C THR A 197 -15.46 -8.79 -6.86
N LEU A 198 -15.60 -7.47 -6.76
CA LEU A 198 -16.85 -6.80 -6.37
C LEU A 198 -17.90 -6.91 -7.49
N ILE A 199 -17.47 -6.83 -8.74
CA ILE A 199 -18.38 -6.97 -9.92
C ILE A 199 -19.04 -8.33 -9.97
N ARG A 200 -18.41 -9.39 -9.45
CA ARG A 200 -19.03 -10.73 -9.38
C ARG A 200 -20.27 -10.80 -8.47
N ASP A 201 -20.36 -9.88 -7.53
CA ASP A 201 -21.50 -9.75 -6.62
C ASP A 201 -22.47 -8.68 -7.15
N GLU A 202 -23.11 -9.00 -8.28
CA GLU A 202 -23.96 -8.09 -9.05
C GLU A 202 -25.11 -7.49 -8.23
N SER A 203 -25.63 -8.26 -7.25
CA SER A 203 -26.78 -7.85 -6.43
C SER A 203 -26.46 -6.69 -5.47
N ASN A 204 -25.20 -6.47 -5.17
CA ASN A 204 -24.74 -5.45 -4.24
C ASN A 204 -24.34 -4.13 -4.90
N TRP A 205 -24.50 -4.02 -6.22
CA TRP A 205 -24.36 -2.77 -6.94
C TRP A 205 -25.67 -2.00 -7.00
N LYS A 206 -25.64 -0.74 -6.60
CA LYS A 206 -26.76 0.19 -6.70
C LYS A 206 -26.50 1.26 -7.74
N THR A 207 -27.56 1.73 -8.38
CA THR A 207 -27.49 2.81 -9.38
C THR A 207 -28.31 4.02 -8.95
N TYR A 208 -27.94 5.20 -9.44
CA TYR A 208 -28.62 6.46 -9.15
C TYR A 208 -30.03 6.52 -9.70
N THR A 209 -30.23 6.15 -10.97
CA THR A 209 -31.55 6.16 -11.61
C THR A 209 -32.40 4.95 -11.24
N GLY A 210 -31.82 3.93 -10.61
CA GLY A 210 -32.46 2.64 -10.36
C GLY A 210 -32.46 1.71 -11.57
N ASN A 211 -31.91 2.11 -12.72
CA ASN A 211 -31.66 1.22 -13.83
C ASN A 211 -30.51 0.29 -13.48
N ALA A 212 -30.66 -1.01 -13.65
CA ALA A 212 -29.58 -1.95 -13.37
C ALA A 212 -28.39 -1.68 -14.29
N PRO A 213 -27.16 -1.70 -13.75
CA PRO A 213 -25.98 -1.65 -14.60
C PRO A 213 -25.91 -2.92 -15.46
N GLU A 214 -25.25 -2.83 -16.59
CA GLU A 214 -25.03 -4.02 -17.43
C GLU A 214 -23.80 -4.78 -16.92
N PHE A 215 -23.97 -6.06 -16.56
CA PHE A 215 -22.90 -6.97 -16.22
C PHE A 215 -22.63 -7.91 -17.38
N LYS A 216 -21.41 -7.88 -17.91
CA LYS A 216 -21.02 -8.71 -19.03
C LYS A 216 -19.55 -9.10 -18.95
N GLU A 217 -19.28 -10.40 -19.05
CA GLU A 217 -17.91 -10.95 -19.09
C GLU A 217 -17.00 -10.45 -17.94
N GLY A 218 -17.58 -10.25 -16.75
CA GLY A 218 -16.83 -9.78 -15.57
C GLY A 218 -16.54 -8.27 -15.57
N SER A 219 -17.22 -7.51 -16.42
CA SER A 219 -17.24 -6.04 -16.40
C SER A 219 -18.62 -5.52 -15.98
N LEU A 220 -18.62 -4.31 -15.44
CA LEU A 220 -19.81 -3.52 -15.14
C LEU A 220 -19.82 -2.32 -16.08
N SER A 221 -20.94 -2.08 -16.75
CA SER A 221 -21.13 -0.90 -17.60
C SER A 221 -22.32 -0.09 -17.14
N ILE A 222 -22.15 1.23 -17.13
CA ILE A 222 -23.20 2.22 -16.94
C ILE A 222 -23.22 3.16 -18.15
N THR A 223 -24.40 3.58 -18.55
CA THR A 223 -24.57 4.54 -19.65
C THR A 223 -25.53 5.64 -19.21
N SER A 224 -25.09 6.87 -19.25
CA SER A 224 -25.93 8.04 -18.95
C SER A 224 -26.95 8.27 -20.07
N SER A 225 -28.08 8.92 -19.74
CA SER A 225 -28.97 9.46 -20.76
C SER A 225 -28.45 10.82 -21.25
N GLU A 226 -29.12 11.39 -22.28
CA GLU A 226 -28.83 12.74 -22.74
C GLU A 226 -29.02 13.82 -21.64
N ALA A 227 -29.91 13.57 -20.68
CA ALA A 227 -30.34 14.55 -19.70
C ALA A 227 -29.96 14.23 -18.25
N SER A 228 -29.52 12.99 -17.94
CA SER A 228 -29.26 12.58 -16.55
C SER A 228 -27.97 11.80 -16.38
N TYR A 229 -27.34 12.04 -15.24
CA TYR A 229 -26.21 11.24 -14.77
C TYR A 229 -26.63 9.80 -14.53
N GLU A 230 -25.68 8.88 -14.69
CA GLU A 230 -25.78 7.54 -14.16
C GLU A 230 -24.58 7.25 -13.26
N LEU A 231 -24.86 6.68 -12.09
CA LEU A 231 -23.87 6.26 -11.12
C LEU A 231 -24.12 4.78 -10.79
N ALA A 232 -23.04 4.05 -10.56
CA ALA A 232 -23.12 2.73 -9.96
C ALA A 232 -22.04 2.60 -8.88
N ALA A 233 -22.43 2.08 -7.72
CA ALA A 233 -21.51 1.83 -6.61
C ALA A 233 -21.77 0.50 -5.93
N PHE A 234 -20.70 -0.12 -5.45
CA PHE A 234 -20.80 -1.29 -4.58
C PHE A 234 -21.28 -0.83 -3.19
N ALA A 235 -22.43 -1.35 -2.76
CA ALA A 235 -23.17 -0.82 -1.61
C ALA A 235 -23.26 -1.78 -0.41
N ASP A 236 -22.65 -2.99 -0.51
CA ASP A 236 -22.70 -3.97 0.58
C ASP A 236 -21.86 -3.54 1.79
N GLU A 237 -20.68 -2.95 1.54
CA GLU A 237 -19.78 -2.50 2.60
C GLU A 237 -19.16 -1.13 2.32
N LYS A 238 -18.72 -0.46 3.39
CA LYS A 238 -17.90 0.73 3.32
C LYS A 238 -16.41 0.36 3.41
N PHE A 239 -15.63 0.97 2.55
CA PHE A 239 -14.19 0.76 2.50
C PHE A 239 -13.45 1.89 3.23
N SER A 240 -12.38 1.55 3.95
CA SER A 240 -11.48 2.53 4.57
C SER A 240 -10.04 2.14 4.27
N GLY A 241 -9.22 3.12 3.87
CA GLY A 241 -7.79 2.92 3.60
C GLY A 241 -7.49 1.90 2.50
N LYS A 242 -8.35 1.74 1.50
CA LYS A 242 -8.22 0.76 0.42
C LYS A 242 -7.62 1.35 -0.84
N VAL A 243 -6.94 0.51 -1.60
CA VAL A 243 -6.50 0.78 -2.98
C VAL A 243 -7.36 -0.05 -3.93
N PHE A 244 -8.17 0.61 -4.72
CA PHE A 244 -9.00 -0.02 -5.74
C PHE A 244 -8.18 -0.18 -7.01
N ASN A 245 -8.06 -1.42 -7.49
CA ASN A 245 -7.42 -1.75 -8.75
C ASN A 245 -8.49 -2.27 -9.72
N PHE A 246 -8.58 -1.66 -10.88
CA PHE A 246 -9.58 -1.99 -11.87
C PHE A 246 -9.12 -1.64 -13.29
N LYS A 247 -9.78 -2.24 -14.27
CA LYS A 247 -9.70 -1.80 -15.66
C LYS A 247 -10.79 -0.77 -15.90
N TYR A 248 -10.43 0.31 -16.58
CA TYR A 248 -11.33 1.42 -16.86
C TYR A 248 -11.36 1.72 -18.34
N LYS A 249 -12.56 1.87 -18.88
CA LYS A 249 -12.81 2.36 -20.23
C LYS A 249 -13.96 3.35 -20.19
N GLN A 250 -13.87 4.41 -20.99
CA GLN A 250 -15.01 5.28 -21.23
C GLN A 250 -15.19 5.51 -22.72
N VAL A 251 -16.43 5.72 -23.12
CA VAL A 251 -16.81 6.15 -24.45
C VAL A 251 -17.59 7.46 -24.32
N ILE A 252 -17.03 8.52 -24.86
CA ILE A 252 -17.67 9.83 -24.95
C ILE A 252 -18.13 10.02 -26.40
N PRO A 253 -19.39 10.39 -26.66
CA PRO A 253 -19.86 10.70 -28.03
C PRO A 253 -19.01 11.80 -28.68
N GLU A 254 -18.75 11.68 -29.95
CA GLU A 254 -17.92 12.62 -30.70
C GLU A 254 -18.48 14.06 -30.63
N GLY A 255 -17.61 15.01 -30.28
CA GLY A 255 -17.96 16.42 -30.14
C GLY A 255 -18.74 16.77 -28.88
N ALA A 256 -19.05 15.83 -27.99
CA ALA A 256 -19.75 16.12 -26.75
C ALA A 256 -18.79 16.72 -25.69
N ASP A 257 -19.23 17.83 -25.07
CA ASP A 257 -18.55 18.40 -23.89
C ASP A 257 -19.10 17.74 -22.63
N THR A 258 -18.67 16.52 -22.41
CA THR A 258 -19.12 15.67 -21.29
C THR A 258 -17.98 14.84 -20.73
N TRP A 259 -18.24 14.02 -19.70
CA TRP A 259 -17.21 13.29 -18.99
C TRP A 259 -17.73 12.01 -18.32
N GLY A 260 -16.82 11.13 -18.00
CA GLY A 260 -17.03 9.99 -17.10
C GLY A 260 -16.04 10.02 -15.96
N GLY A 261 -16.11 9.05 -15.06
CA GLY A 261 -15.16 8.97 -13.96
C GLY A 261 -15.48 7.90 -12.93
N PHE A 262 -14.75 7.98 -11.84
CA PHE A 262 -14.92 7.13 -10.65
C PHE A 262 -14.79 7.96 -9.38
N TYR A 263 -15.39 7.46 -8.30
CA TYR A 263 -15.50 8.23 -7.08
C TYR A 263 -15.45 7.37 -5.82
N PHE A 264 -15.27 8.05 -4.69
CA PHE A 264 -15.44 7.53 -3.35
C PHE A 264 -16.37 8.47 -2.58
N ASN A 265 -17.51 7.97 -2.13
CA ASN A 265 -18.50 8.69 -1.33
C ASN A 265 -18.56 8.18 0.10
N LYS A 266 -18.61 9.11 1.07
CA LYS A 266 -18.58 8.76 2.50
C LYS A 266 -19.90 8.18 3.02
N SER A 267 -21.03 8.75 2.60
CA SER A 267 -22.32 8.52 3.28
C SER A 267 -23.29 7.69 2.46
N ASP A 268 -23.43 7.99 1.17
CA ASP A 268 -24.37 7.37 0.27
C ASP A 268 -23.66 6.82 -0.98
N PRO A 269 -23.85 5.53 -1.32
CA PRO A 269 -23.17 4.93 -2.46
C PRO A 269 -23.53 5.60 -3.81
N VAL A 270 -24.75 6.11 -3.96
CA VAL A 270 -25.24 6.66 -5.23
C VAL A 270 -25.62 8.14 -5.16
N ALA A 271 -25.27 8.85 -4.10
CA ALA A 271 -25.36 10.30 -4.10
C ALA A 271 -24.34 10.90 -5.08
N MET A 272 -24.67 12.03 -5.65
CA MET A 272 -23.72 12.81 -6.45
C MET A 272 -22.50 13.16 -5.56
N PRO A 273 -21.24 12.96 -6.01
CA PRO A 273 -20.06 13.22 -5.18
C PRO A 273 -20.00 14.62 -4.57
N TRP A 274 -20.52 15.63 -5.27
CA TRP A 274 -20.60 17.03 -4.78
C TRP A 274 -21.73 17.26 -3.77
N ALA A 275 -22.69 16.36 -3.65
CA ALA A 275 -23.76 16.40 -2.65
C ALA A 275 -23.45 15.58 -1.39
N ASP A 276 -22.52 14.66 -1.49
CA ASP A 276 -21.96 13.89 -0.38
C ASP A 276 -20.55 14.41 -0.04
N LYS A 277 -19.83 13.70 0.80
CA LYS A 277 -18.41 13.93 1.10
C LYS A 277 -17.59 12.82 0.46
N GLY A 278 -16.51 13.19 -0.22
CA GLY A 278 -15.71 12.19 -0.90
C GLY A 278 -14.71 12.76 -1.90
N VAL A 279 -14.33 11.93 -2.83
CA VAL A 279 -13.36 12.25 -3.89
C VAL A 279 -13.92 11.79 -5.23
N LEU A 280 -13.75 12.62 -6.24
CA LEU A 280 -14.16 12.34 -7.61
C LEU A 280 -12.99 12.54 -8.57
N VAL A 281 -12.78 11.57 -9.45
CA VAL A 281 -11.90 11.71 -10.61
C VAL A 281 -12.77 11.90 -11.84
N VAL A 282 -12.69 13.10 -12.42
CA VAL A 282 -13.41 13.50 -13.64
C VAL A 282 -12.49 13.31 -14.83
N ILE A 283 -12.94 12.54 -15.82
CA ILE A 283 -12.18 12.21 -17.02
C ILE A 283 -12.90 12.80 -18.24
N LYS A 284 -12.33 13.88 -18.77
CA LYS A 284 -12.77 14.58 -20.00
C LYS A 284 -11.87 14.18 -21.19
N PRO A 285 -12.24 14.51 -22.43
CA PRO A 285 -11.43 14.15 -23.60
C PRO A 285 -9.96 14.61 -23.54
N TYR A 286 -9.71 15.80 -22.99
CA TYR A 286 -8.39 16.44 -22.99
C TYR A 286 -7.89 16.87 -21.62
N GLN A 287 -8.55 16.44 -20.55
CA GLN A 287 -8.07 16.67 -19.17
C GLN A 287 -8.67 15.69 -18.19
N VAL A 288 -7.95 15.47 -17.11
CA VAL A 288 -8.43 14.73 -15.94
C VAL A 288 -8.33 15.64 -14.74
N GLU A 289 -9.39 15.68 -13.93
CA GLU A 289 -9.46 16.48 -12.72
C GLU A 289 -9.59 15.56 -11.50
N LEU A 290 -8.81 15.83 -10.47
CA LEU A 290 -9.02 15.31 -9.14
C LEU A 290 -9.79 16.35 -8.33
N GLN A 291 -10.97 15.98 -7.87
CA GLN A 291 -11.85 16.85 -7.09
C GLN A 291 -12.07 16.26 -5.69
N ARG A 292 -12.11 17.12 -4.67
CA ARG A 292 -12.50 16.74 -3.31
C ARG A 292 -13.80 17.42 -2.91
N TYR A 293 -14.51 16.75 -2.04
CA TYR A 293 -15.73 17.24 -1.37
C TYR A 293 -15.62 16.84 0.11
N GLY A 294 -15.01 17.70 0.91
CA GLY A 294 -14.70 17.49 2.32
C GLY A 294 -14.91 18.75 3.13
N ASP A 295 -13.92 19.12 3.94
CA ASP A 295 -13.91 20.41 4.67
C ASP A 295 -13.89 21.58 3.70
N GLU A 296 -13.16 21.41 2.59
CA GLU A 296 -13.23 22.26 1.42
C GLU A 296 -13.71 21.45 0.22
N SER A 297 -14.30 22.10 -0.76
CA SER A 297 -14.78 21.47 -1.99
C SER A 297 -14.22 22.16 -3.21
N GLY A 298 -13.83 21.36 -4.21
CA GLY A 298 -13.31 21.85 -5.48
C GLY A 298 -12.24 20.97 -6.11
N ILE A 299 -11.65 21.53 -7.18
CA ILE A 299 -10.58 20.85 -7.93
C ILE A 299 -9.28 20.99 -7.15
N LEU A 300 -8.70 19.84 -6.79
CA LEU A 300 -7.36 19.76 -6.18
C LEU A 300 -6.27 19.87 -7.23
N LYS A 301 -6.47 19.18 -8.36
CA LYS A 301 -5.45 19.05 -9.41
C LYS A 301 -6.11 18.82 -10.77
N THR A 302 -5.47 19.34 -11.80
CA THR A 302 -5.82 19.06 -13.20
C THR A 302 -4.59 18.63 -13.95
N VAL A 303 -4.72 17.57 -14.75
CA VAL A 303 -3.72 17.13 -15.73
C VAL A 303 -4.34 17.30 -17.11
N THR A 304 -3.68 18.05 -17.98
CA THR A 304 -4.13 18.31 -19.36
C THR A 304 -3.46 17.37 -20.34
N GLY A 305 -4.16 16.99 -21.38
CA GLY A 305 -3.74 16.08 -22.44
C GLY A 305 -4.74 14.95 -22.64
N GLU A 306 -4.57 14.21 -23.71
CA GLU A 306 -5.37 13.00 -23.99
C GLU A 306 -4.84 11.84 -23.16
N ILE A 307 -5.25 11.79 -21.88
CA ILE A 307 -4.84 10.75 -20.92
C ILE A 307 -5.63 9.47 -21.15
N PHE A 308 -6.94 9.61 -21.36
CA PHE A 308 -7.87 8.50 -21.61
C PHE A 308 -8.47 8.62 -22.98
N ARG A 309 -8.19 7.65 -23.85
CA ARG A 309 -8.78 7.54 -25.19
C ARG A 309 -9.99 6.63 -25.12
N SER A 310 -11.04 6.98 -25.84
CA SER A 310 -12.31 6.25 -25.83
C SER A 310 -12.23 4.80 -26.31
N ASP A 311 -11.21 4.45 -27.07
CA ASP A 311 -11.02 3.12 -27.63
C ASP A 311 -10.14 2.20 -26.77
N MET A 312 -9.56 2.72 -25.68
CA MET A 312 -8.56 2.03 -24.86
C MET A 312 -9.12 1.59 -23.51
N ILE A 313 -8.54 0.51 -22.99
CA ILE A 313 -8.75 0.04 -21.62
C ILE A 313 -7.48 0.33 -20.85
N TYR A 314 -7.61 0.91 -19.66
CA TYR A 314 -6.52 1.33 -18.79
C TYR A 314 -6.52 0.56 -17.48
N ASP A 315 -5.35 0.19 -16.99
CA ASP A 315 -5.18 -0.32 -15.64
C ASP A 315 -5.10 0.87 -14.66
N VAL A 316 -6.08 0.98 -13.78
CA VAL A 316 -6.20 2.11 -12.84
C VAL A 316 -6.03 1.62 -11.41
N SER A 317 -5.26 2.39 -10.60
CA SER A 317 -5.29 2.28 -9.14
C SER A 317 -5.77 3.61 -8.56
N PHE A 318 -6.74 3.55 -7.65
CA PHE A 318 -7.31 4.71 -6.97
C PHE A 318 -7.37 4.47 -5.48
N SER A 319 -7.00 5.47 -4.67
CA SER A 319 -7.02 5.31 -3.22
C SER A 319 -7.16 6.61 -2.47
N ILE A 320 -7.76 6.50 -1.27
CA ILE A 320 -7.81 7.52 -0.24
C ILE A 320 -7.32 6.85 1.04
N VAL A 321 -6.18 7.29 1.59
CA VAL A 321 -5.56 6.69 2.77
C VAL A 321 -5.04 7.75 3.72
N ASP A 322 -5.22 7.53 5.02
CA ASP A 322 -4.61 8.39 6.04
C ASP A 322 -3.10 8.18 6.05
N VAL A 323 -2.35 9.28 6.10
CA VAL A 323 -0.88 9.23 6.17
C VAL A 323 -0.32 9.61 7.53
N ASN A 324 -1.11 10.32 8.33
CA ASN A 324 -0.81 10.68 9.71
C ASN A 324 -2.12 10.96 10.47
N SER A 325 -2.09 11.65 11.59
CA SER A 325 -3.28 11.93 12.43
C SER A 325 -4.24 12.98 11.84
N THR A 326 -3.88 13.69 10.77
CA THR A 326 -4.66 14.79 10.20
C THR A 326 -4.75 14.76 8.68
N ASP A 327 -3.78 14.14 8.01
CA ASP A 327 -3.64 14.25 6.57
C ASP A 327 -4.07 12.96 5.86
N VAL A 328 -4.68 13.16 4.71
CA VAL A 328 -5.15 12.13 3.80
C VAL A 328 -4.34 12.22 2.50
N ARG A 329 -3.87 11.10 2.00
CA ARG A 329 -3.26 10.99 0.68
C ARG A 329 -4.26 10.41 -0.30
N ILE A 330 -4.45 11.10 -1.42
CA ILE A 330 -5.28 10.66 -2.53
C ILE A 330 -4.34 10.39 -3.71
N PHE A 331 -4.35 9.18 -4.23
CA PHE A 331 -3.53 8.89 -5.39
C PHE A 331 -4.31 8.15 -6.47
N VAL A 332 -3.91 8.41 -7.72
CA VAL A 332 -4.41 7.74 -8.92
C VAL A 332 -3.21 7.37 -9.79
N THR A 333 -3.16 6.12 -10.22
CA THR A 333 -2.22 5.69 -11.26
C THR A 333 -2.96 5.14 -12.45
N VAL A 334 -2.41 5.33 -13.64
CA VAL A 334 -2.92 4.82 -14.91
C VAL A 334 -1.78 4.09 -15.63
N ASP A 335 -1.96 2.82 -15.95
CA ASP A 335 -0.94 1.94 -16.56
C ASP A 335 0.40 2.01 -15.80
N GLY A 336 0.31 2.01 -14.46
CA GLY A 336 1.47 2.06 -13.57
C GLY A 336 2.14 3.44 -13.43
N LYS A 337 1.68 4.46 -14.16
CA LYS A 337 2.19 5.83 -14.04
C LYS A 337 1.32 6.65 -13.10
N THR A 338 1.94 7.44 -12.22
CA THR A 338 1.24 8.35 -11.32
C THR A 338 0.58 9.48 -12.10
N LEU A 339 -0.75 9.57 -12.00
CA LEU A 339 -1.54 10.68 -12.53
C LEU A 339 -1.75 11.75 -11.46
N PHE A 340 -2.14 11.34 -10.26
CA PHE A 340 -2.30 12.19 -9.08
C PHE A 340 -1.64 11.55 -7.86
N ASP A 341 -1.05 12.38 -7.00
CA ASP A 341 -0.48 11.99 -5.72
C ASP A 341 -0.48 13.22 -4.79
N GLU A 342 -1.65 13.48 -4.19
CA GLU A 342 -1.90 14.67 -3.39
C GLU A 342 -2.10 14.31 -1.93
N THR A 343 -1.42 15.02 -1.04
CA THR A 343 -1.62 14.92 0.41
C THR A 343 -2.26 16.21 0.90
N ILE A 344 -3.41 16.07 1.57
CA ILE A 344 -4.21 17.19 2.06
C ILE A 344 -4.57 17.00 3.53
N THR A 345 -4.69 18.08 4.27
CA THR A 345 -5.31 18.09 5.59
C THR A 345 -6.83 18.25 5.40
N ASP A 346 -7.61 17.26 5.79
CA ASP A 346 -9.07 17.28 5.66
C ASP A 346 -9.70 16.37 6.72
N ALA A 347 -10.31 16.95 7.76
CA ALA A 347 -10.89 16.21 8.87
C ALA A 347 -12.13 15.39 8.46
N THR A 348 -12.80 15.77 7.38
CA THR A 348 -13.96 15.03 6.85
C THR A 348 -13.54 13.75 6.15
N LEU A 349 -12.44 13.79 5.39
CA LEU A 349 -11.92 12.63 4.64
C LEU A 349 -10.98 11.78 5.49
N HIS A 350 -10.37 12.34 6.53
CA HIS A 350 -9.51 11.60 7.46
C HIS A 350 -10.33 10.54 8.23
N GLY A 351 -9.84 9.32 8.27
CA GLY A 351 -10.53 8.18 8.89
C GLY A 351 -11.84 7.81 8.19
N ALA A 352 -12.10 8.35 7.00
CA ALA A 352 -13.36 8.09 6.30
C ALA A 352 -13.46 6.63 5.85
N SER A 353 -14.63 6.05 6.10
CA SER A 353 -15.10 4.87 5.39
C SER A 353 -16.20 5.26 4.42
N GLY A 354 -16.20 4.69 3.23
CA GLY A 354 -17.14 5.06 2.17
C GLY A 354 -17.25 4.03 1.06
N TYR A 355 -17.99 4.37 0.05
CA TYR A 355 -18.35 3.52 -1.08
C TYR A 355 -17.55 3.90 -2.32
N PHE A 356 -17.08 2.89 -3.05
CA PHE A 356 -16.46 3.06 -4.35
C PHE A 356 -17.50 2.90 -5.46
N GLY A 357 -17.42 3.77 -6.49
CA GLY A 357 -18.32 3.74 -7.61
C GLY A 357 -17.78 4.40 -8.87
N ALA A 358 -18.55 4.26 -9.96
CA ALA A 358 -18.32 4.89 -11.25
C ALA A 358 -19.45 5.85 -11.58
N ILE A 359 -19.17 6.85 -12.42
CA ILE A 359 -20.13 7.90 -12.82
C ILE A 359 -20.00 8.20 -14.32
N ALA A 360 -21.13 8.33 -14.97
CA ALA A 360 -21.28 8.81 -16.35
C ALA A 360 -22.11 10.11 -16.35
N CYS A 361 -21.52 11.19 -16.88
CA CYS A 361 -22.15 12.50 -17.03
C CYS A 361 -23.21 12.44 -18.15
N PRO A 362 -24.27 13.27 -18.12
CA PRO A 362 -25.22 13.40 -19.22
C PRO A 362 -24.58 13.57 -20.59
N GLY A 363 -25.25 13.11 -21.64
CA GLY A 363 -24.76 13.17 -23.03
C GLY A 363 -24.39 11.81 -23.59
N GLY A 364 -24.93 10.71 -23.04
CA GLY A 364 -24.72 9.36 -23.59
C GLY A 364 -23.35 8.78 -23.30
N VAL A 365 -22.68 9.20 -22.21
CA VAL A 365 -21.37 8.66 -21.80
C VAL A 365 -21.53 7.24 -21.29
N GLN A 366 -20.68 6.34 -21.77
CA GLN A 366 -20.55 4.99 -21.24
C GLN A 366 -19.24 4.84 -20.47
N VAL A 367 -19.34 4.25 -19.27
CA VAL A 367 -18.20 3.86 -18.41
C VAL A 367 -18.26 2.35 -18.18
N THR A 368 -17.14 1.70 -18.36
CA THR A 368 -17.00 0.25 -18.17
C THR A 368 -15.79 -0.06 -17.30
#